data_c5e8873f4c56d0c1b99000305b36eb5f
#
_entry.id   c5e8873f4c56d0c1b99000305b36eb5f
#
_cell.length_a   1.000
_cell.length_b   1.000
_cell.length_c   1.000
_cell.angle_alpha   90.00
_cell.angle_beta   90.00
_cell.angle_gamma   90.00
#
_symmetry.space_group_name_H-M   'P 1'
#
loop_
_entity.id
_entity.type
_entity.pdbx_description
1 polymer ?
#
loop_
_entity_poly.entity_id
_entity_poly.type
_entity_poly.pdbx_seq_one_letter_code
_entity_poly.pdbx_strand_id
1 'polypeptide(L)'
;MTPFLLGYFLGSLPVAYWFGALRGKDLLKEGSGNPGALNAFRLLGPVPGLLVLLLDLFKGVLAVAVGEGVSGSPLGGLLGGVGAVWGHAFSPWLLFRGGKALAPGAGVLLAVDPRLLLWALALFALLTALFRRPYRAVFGVALAMPLLAARLGKTAAHLLFGLGVGLPVAFRHLKDWNR
;
A
#
# COMPACT_ATOMS: atom_id res chain seq x y z
N MET A 1 19.87 1.24 -4.97
CA MET A 1 19.17 2.27 -4.16
C MET A 1 18.23 3.15 -4.99
N THR A 2 18.60 3.58 -6.19
CA THR A 2 17.77 4.47 -7.05
C THR A 2 16.33 3.98 -7.25
N PRO A 3 16.04 2.70 -7.59
CA PRO A 3 14.66 2.23 -7.74
C PRO A 3 13.81 2.41 -6.48
N PHE A 4 14.35 2.11 -5.30
CA PHE A 4 13.64 2.30 -4.03
C PHE A 4 13.30 3.78 -3.79
N LEU A 5 14.24 4.70 -3.99
CA LEU A 5 14.01 6.13 -3.79
C LEU A 5 12.95 6.68 -4.74
N LEU A 6 13.02 6.32 -6.03
CA LEU A 6 12.01 6.73 -7.01
C LEU A 6 10.62 6.18 -6.63
N GLY A 7 10.56 4.91 -6.26
CA GLY A 7 9.32 4.30 -5.77
C GLY A 7 8.80 5.01 -4.52
N TYR A 8 9.68 5.33 -3.56
CA TYR A 8 9.30 6.04 -2.34
C TYR A 8 8.69 7.42 -2.65
N PHE A 9 9.30 8.20 -3.51
CA PHE A 9 8.76 9.50 -3.89
C PHE A 9 7.43 9.38 -4.64
N LEU A 10 7.30 8.47 -5.60
CA LEU A 10 6.03 8.20 -6.29
C LEU A 10 4.94 7.77 -5.30
N GLY A 11 5.24 6.82 -4.43
CA GLY A 11 4.30 6.34 -3.42
C GLY A 11 3.90 7.40 -2.41
N SER A 12 4.80 8.33 -2.08
CA SER A 12 4.60 9.36 -1.07
C SER A 12 3.61 10.46 -1.45
N LEU A 13 3.26 10.59 -2.74
CA LEU A 13 2.31 11.59 -3.22
C LEU A 13 0.96 11.45 -2.48
N PRO A 14 0.51 12.47 -1.73
CA PRO A 14 -0.63 12.36 -0.83
C PRO A 14 -1.95 12.69 -1.55
N VAL A 15 -2.33 11.85 -2.53
CA VAL A 15 -3.48 12.07 -3.44
C VAL A 15 -4.75 12.37 -2.65
N ALA A 16 -5.08 11.53 -1.66
CA ALA A 16 -6.28 11.71 -0.84
C ALA A 16 -6.28 13.07 -0.13
N TYR A 17 -5.14 13.50 0.41
CA TYR A 17 -5.02 14.79 1.08
C TYR A 17 -5.25 15.96 0.13
N TRP A 18 -4.70 15.91 -1.09
CA TRP A 18 -4.93 16.95 -2.10
C TRP A 18 -6.40 17.05 -2.51
N PHE A 19 -7.07 15.89 -2.73
CA PHE A 19 -8.50 15.88 -3.01
C PHE A 19 -9.34 16.48 -1.87
N GLY A 20 -8.93 16.24 -0.62
CA GLY A 20 -9.54 16.85 0.54
C GLY A 20 -9.34 18.36 0.57
N ALA A 21 -8.09 18.80 0.43
CA ALA A 21 -7.73 20.23 0.45
C ALA A 21 -8.50 21.03 -0.62
N LEU A 22 -8.66 20.49 -1.83
CA LEU A 22 -9.46 21.09 -2.91
C LEU A 22 -10.94 21.25 -2.54
N ARG A 23 -11.43 20.56 -1.51
CA ARG A 23 -12.81 20.62 -1.01
C ARG A 23 -12.94 21.18 0.40
N GLY A 24 -11.88 21.84 0.90
CA GLY A 24 -11.86 22.43 2.23
C GLY A 24 -11.92 21.42 3.37
N LYS A 25 -11.47 20.16 3.12
CA LYS A 25 -11.45 19.06 4.11
C LYS A 25 -10.04 18.66 4.48
N ASP A 26 -9.74 18.56 5.77
CA ASP A 26 -8.48 18.02 6.27
C ASP A 26 -8.60 16.53 6.63
N LEU A 27 -8.21 15.65 5.71
CA LEU A 27 -8.29 14.20 5.91
C LEU A 27 -7.40 13.66 7.04
N LEU A 28 -6.44 14.44 7.53
CA LEU A 28 -5.62 14.08 8.69
C LEU A 28 -6.33 14.34 10.02
N LYS A 29 -7.36 15.21 10.02
CA LYS A 29 -8.10 15.62 11.22
C LYS A 29 -9.54 15.13 11.20
N GLU A 30 -10.13 14.97 10.01
CA GLU A 30 -11.54 14.62 9.84
C GLU A 30 -11.74 13.12 9.55
N GLY A 31 -12.93 12.61 9.88
CA GLY A 31 -13.32 11.22 9.69
C GLY A 31 -12.44 10.26 10.47
N SER A 32 -11.72 9.37 9.78
CA SER A 32 -10.80 8.42 10.42
C SER A 32 -9.42 9.01 10.71
N GLY A 33 -9.12 10.23 10.25
CA GLY A 33 -7.79 10.83 10.32
C GLY A 33 -6.74 10.14 9.44
N ASN A 34 -7.15 9.23 8.55
CA ASN A 34 -6.26 8.52 7.64
C ASN A 34 -6.37 9.12 6.23
N PRO A 35 -5.27 9.63 5.61
CA PRO A 35 -5.30 10.22 4.29
C PRO A 35 -5.28 9.14 3.20
N GLY A 36 -6.36 8.38 3.07
CA GLY A 36 -6.51 7.30 2.11
C GLY A 36 -7.94 7.20 1.54
N ALA A 37 -8.12 6.32 0.56
CA ALA A 37 -9.34 6.19 -0.23
C ALA A 37 -10.61 6.04 0.63
N LEU A 38 -10.61 5.18 1.66
CA LEU A 38 -11.80 4.95 2.48
C LEU A 38 -12.25 6.21 3.23
N ASN A 39 -11.31 7.03 3.71
CA ASN A 39 -11.64 8.31 4.34
C ASN A 39 -12.12 9.33 3.31
N ALA A 40 -11.52 9.33 2.12
CA ALA A 40 -11.98 10.14 1.00
C ALA A 40 -13.41 9.75 0.57
N PHE A 41 -13.75 8.46 0.50
CA PHE A 41 -15.14 8.01 0.27
C PHE A 41 -16.12 8.59 1.29
N ARG A 42 -15.74 8.58 2.57
CA ARG A 42 -16.61 9.04 3.66
C ARG A 42 -16.82 10.55 3.67
N LEU A 43 -15.75 11.31 3.41
CA LEU A 43 -15.76 12.76 3.57
C LEU A 43 -16.05 13.51 2.26
N LEU A 44 -15.66 12.96 1.11
CA LEU A 44 -15.72 13.63 -0.18
C LEU A 44 -16.73 12.99 -1.14
N GLY A 45 -17.26 11.81 -0.79
CA GLY A 45 -18.20 11.06 -1.60
C GLY A 45 -17.56 10.00 -2.50
N PRO A 46 -18.41 9.23 -3.25
CA PRO A 46 -17.96 8.03 -3.95
C PRO A 46 -16.99 8.32 -5.10
N VAL A 47 -17.21 9.34 -5.91
CA VAL A 47 -16.36 9.63 -7.07
C VAL A 47 -14.93 10.02 -6.65
N PRO A 48 -14.70 10.99 -5.74
CA PRO A 48 -13.37 11.28 -5.26
C PRO A 48 -12.70 10.09 -4.55
N GLY A 49 -13.46 9.34 -3.75
CA GLY A 49 -12.96 8.14 -3.08
C GLY A 49 -12.44 7.10 -4.06
N LEU A 50 -13.20 6.85 -5.15
CA LEU A 50 -12.79 5.94 -6.22
C LEU A 50 -11.55 6.45 -6.96
N LEU A 51 -11.51 7.73 -7.31
CA LEU A 51 -10.34 8.32 -7.96
C LEU A 51 -9.09 8.20 -7.10
N VAL A 52 -9.20 8.47 -5.80
CA VAL A 52 -8.08 8.26 -4.85
C VAL A 52 -7.64 6.80 -4.82
N LEU A 53 -8.59 5.85 -4.76
CA LEU A 53 -8.28 4.42 -4.77
C LEU A 53 -7.49 4.03 -6.02
N LEU A 54 -7.97 4.44 -7.20
CA LEU A 54 -7.35 4.12 -8.48
C LEU A 54 -5.97 4.76 -8.64
N LEU A 55 -5.83 6.03 -8.25
CA LEU A 55 -4.54 6.74 -8.32
C LEU A 55 -3.52 6.17 -7.32
N ASP A 56 -3.95 5.79 -6.12
CA ASP A 56 -3.09 5.14 -5.13
C ASP A 56 -2.66 3.73 -5.59
N LEU A 57 -3.54 2.97 -6.24
CA LEU A 57 -3.20 1.69 -6.86
C LEU A 57 -2.21 1.90 -8.01
N PHE A 58 -2.53 2.83 -8.91
CA PHE A 58 -1.71 3.12 -10.09
C PHE A 58 -0.27 3.54 -9.73
N LYS A 59 -0.07 4.36 -8.68
CA LYS A 59 1.29 4.74 -8.25
C LYS A 59 2.10 3.53 -7.77
N GLY A 60 1.46 2.48 -7.22
CA GLY A 60 2.11 1.23 -6.88
C GLY A 60 2.58 0.47 -8.12
N VAL A 61 1.71 0.34 -9.13
CA VAL A 61 2.06 -0.26 -10.43
C VAL A 61 3.19 0.52 -11.10
N LEU A 62 3.07 1.85 -11.15
CA LEU A 62 4.05 2.72 -11.78
C LEU A 62 5.43 2.62 -11.11
N ALA A 63 5.47 2.52 -9.78
CA ALA A 63 6.73 2.40 -9.04
C ALA A 63 7.48 1.11 -9.36
N VAL A 64 6.77 -0.01 -9.57
CA VAL A 64 7.38 -1.27 -10.02
C VAL A 64 7.94 -1.09 -11.43
N ALA A 65 7.14 -0.57 -12.36
CA ALA A 65 7.57 -0.36 -13.76
C ALA A 65 8.78 0.59 -13.86
N VAL A 66 8.76 1.72 -13.14
CA VAL A 66 9.89 2.67 -13.09
C VAL A 66 11.13 2.02 -12.48
N GLY A 67 10.96 1.28 -11.39
CA GLY A 67 12.08 0.60 -10.73
C GLY A 67 12.76 -0.43 -11.63
N GLU A 68 11.97 -1.20 -12.36
CA GLU A 68 12.47 -2.17 -13.35
C GLU A 68 13.12 -1.48 -14.53
N GLY A 69 12.48 -0.46 -15.10
CA GLY A 69 13.00 0.29 -16.24
C GLY A 69 14.34 0.98 -15.97
N VAL A 70 14.49 1.60 -14.79
CA VAL A 70 15.73 2.31 -14.43
C VAL A 70 16.88 1.35 -14.10
N SER A 71 16.58 0.16 -13.57
CA SER A 71 17.62 -0.81 -13.19
C SER A 71 17.91 -1.84 -14.28
N GLY A 72 17.02 -1.99 -15.27
CA GLY A 72 17.08 -3.06 -16.27
C GLY A 72 16.86 -4.46 -15.67
N SER A 73 16.24 -4.58 -14.49
CA SER A 73 16.16 -5.84 -13.77
C SER A 73 14.89 -5.95 -12.92
N PRO A 74 14.27 -7.16 -12.82
CA PRO A 74 13.11 -7.40 -11.95
C PRO A 74 13.35 -7.01 -10.48
N LEU A 75 14.60 -7.11 -9.99
CA LEU A 75 14.94 -6.69 -8.63
C LEU A 75 14.68 -5.19 -8.41
N GLY A 76 14.92 -4.37 -9.44
CA GLY A 76 14.57 -2.94 -9.38
C GLY A 76 13.07 -2.71 -9.26
N GLY A 77 12.26 -3.53 -9.92
CA GLY A 77 10.80 -3.51 -9.77
C GLY A 77 10.37 -3.83 -8.34
N LEU A 78 10.94 -4.88 -7.73
CA LEU A 78 10.69 -5.21 -6.32
C LEU A 78 11.06 -4.06 -5.39
N LEU A 79 12.22 -3.45 -5.58
CA LEU A 79 12.68 -2.31 -4.77
C LEU A 79 11.80 -1.07 -4.97
N GLY A 80 11.42 -0.76 -6.21
CA GLY A 80 10.49 0.33 -6.52
C GLY A 80 9.14 0.15 -5.83
N GLY A 81 8.59 -1.05 -5.91
CA GLY A 81 7.35 -1.41 -5.23
C GLY A 81 7.42 -1.26 -3.71
N VAL A 82 8.46 -1.78 -3.08
CA VAL A 82 8.71 -1.58 -1.63
C VAL A 82 8.78 -0.09 -1.32
N GLY A 83 9.54 0.68 -2.10
CA GLY A 83 9.62 2.13 -1.96
C GLY A 83 8.24 2.80 -1.96
N ALA A 84 7.36 2.42 -2.89
CA ALA A 84 6.02 3.01 -3.00
C ALA A 84 5.15 2.74 -1.76
N VAL A 85 5.21 1.53 -1.21
CA VAL A 85 4.46 1.18 0.01
C VAL A 85 4.96 1.99 1.21
N TRP A 86 6.28 2.09 1.39
CA TRP A 86 6.90 2.91 2.44
C TRP A 86 6.60 4.40 2.26
N GLY A 87 6.72 4.92 1.03
CA GLY A 87 6.42 6.31 0.71
C GLY A 87 4.98 6.69 1.04
N HIS A 88 4.01 5.82 0.70
CA HIS A 88 2.61 6.06 1.06
C HIS A 88 2.37 5.98 2.57
N ALA A 89 2.98 5.02 3.26
CA ALA A 89 2.81 4.87 4.71
C ALA A 89 3.47 6.00 5.50
N PHE A 90 4.61 6.49 5.04
CA PHE A 90 5.44 7.49 5.70
C PHE A 90 5.75 8.64 4.75
N SER A 91 4.70 9.33 4.29
CA SER A 91 4.81 10.44 3.33
C SER A 91 5.50 11.66 3.95
N PRO A 92 6.61 12.14 3.38
CA PRO A 92 7.29 13.35 3.86
C PRO A 92 6.43 14.60 3.69
N TRP A 93 5.56 14.62 2.68
CA TRP A 93 4.60 15.72 2.45
C TRP A 93 3.58 15.90 3.58
N LEU A 94 3.37 14.86 4.38
CA LEU A 94 2.44 14.83 5.51
C LEU A 94 3.18 14.63 6.84
N LEU A 95 4.44 15.05 6.94
CA LEU A 95 5.28 14.87 8.13
C LEU A 95 5.29 13.41 8.59
N PHE A 96 5.47 12.48 7.65
CA PHE A 96 5.46 11.02 7.84
C PHE A 96 4.13 10.44 8.36
N ARG A 97 3.04 11.20 8.27
CA ARG A 97 1.68 10.80 8.67
C ARG A 97 0.86 10.30 7.48
N GLY A 98 1.42 9.38 6.69
CA GLY A 98 0.78 8.83 5.49
C GLY A 98 -0.41 7.90 5.76
N GLY A 99 -0.86 7.20 4.71
CA GLY A 99 -1.99 6.27 4.73
C GLY A 99 -1.62 4.85 5.23
N LYS A 100 -2.52 3.90 5.02
CA LYS A 100 -2.36 2.49 5.41
C LYS A 100 -1.70 1.61 4.34
N ALA A 101 -1.37 2.18 3.20
CA ALA A 101 -0.67 1.58 2.07
C ALA A 101 -1.35 0.35 1.42
N LEU A 102 -2.66 0.14 1.62
CA LEU A 102 -3.37 -0.99 1.03
C LEU A 102 -3.52 -0.85 -0.49
N ALA A 103 -3.97 0.31 -0.96
CA ALA A 103 -4.17 0.53 -2.40
C ALA A 103 -2.84 0.49 -3.18
N PRO A 104 -1.78 1.24 -2.81
CA PRO A 104 -0.50 1.10 -3.49
C PRO A 104 0.12 -0.27 -3.30
N GLY A 105 -0.04 -0.92 -2.13
CA GLY A 105 0.38 -2.31 -1.93
C GLY A 105 -0.31 -3.27 -2.91
N ALA A 106 -1.63 -3.15 -3.10
CA ALA A 106 -2.36 -3.95 -4.09
C ALA A 106 -1.83 -3.71 -5.52
N GLY A 107 -1.54 -2.45 -5.89
CA GLY A 107 -0.92 -2.11 -7.17
C GLY A 107 0.46 -2.74 -7.35
N VAL A 108 1.28 -2.71 -6.31
CA VAL A 108 2.61 -3.35 -6.31
C VAL A 108 2.50 -4.86 -6.48
N LEU A 109 1.62 -5.53 -5.70
CA LEU A 109 1.42 -6.98 -5.82
C LEU A 109 0.90 -7.36 -7.22
N LEU A 110 -0.04 -6.58 -7.76
CA LEU A 110 -0.58 -6.78 -9.10
C LEU A 110 0.52 -6.70 -10.19
N ALA A 111 1.42 -5.72 -10.06
CA ALA A 111 2.48 -5.50 -11.05
C ALA A 111 3.61 -6.51 -10.96
N VAL A 112 3.96 -6.97 -9.74
CA VAL A 112 5.03 -7.97 -9.53
C VAL A 112 4.56 -9.36 -9.92
N ASP A 113 3.41 -9.78 -9.40
CA ASP A 113 2.78 -11.06 -9.71
C ASP A 113 1.31 -11.00 -9.28
N PRO A 114 0.34 -11.00 -10.22
CA PRO A 114 -1.08 -10.96 -9.91
C PRO A 114 -1.54 -12.06 -8.94
N ARG A 115 -0.85 -13.21 -8.91
CA ARG A 115 -1.14 -14.31 -7.98
C ARG A 115 -0.91 -13.90 -6.52
N LEU A 116 0.09 -13.01 -6.25
CA LEU A 116 0.31 -12.46 -4.91
C LEU A 116 -0.90 -11.68 -4.43
N LEU A 117 -1.48 -10.84 -5.27
CA LEU A 117 -2.70 -10.10 -4.94
C LEU A 117 -3.88 -11.05 -4.69
N LEU A 118 -4.08 -12.05 -5.55
CA LEU A 118 -5.15 -13.04 -5.40
C LEU A 118 -5.04 -13.80 -4.08
N TRP A 119 -3.84 -14.29 -3.74
CA TRP A 119 -3.61 -14.99 -2.47
C TRP A 119 -3.76 -14.06 -1.25
N ALA A 120 -3.31 -12.82 -1.36
CA ALA A 120 -3.52 -11.83 -0.30
C ALA A 120 -5.00 -11.55 -0.06
N LEU A 121 -5.80 -11.40 -1.12
CA LEU A 121 -7.25 -11.20 -1.04
C LEU A 121 -7.97 -12.45 -0.49
N ALA A 122 -7.60 -13.65 -0.93
CA ALA A 122 -8.15 -14.90 -0.42
C ALA A 122 -7.86 -15.09 1.08
N LEU A 123 -6.62 -14.83 1.49
CA LEU A 123 -6.23 -14.90 2.90
C LEU A 123 -6.94 -13.81 3.73
N PHE A 124 -7.09 -12.60 3.19
CA PHE A 124 -7.85 -11.53 3.83
C PHE A 124 -9.31 -11.92 4.04
N ALA A 125 -9.97 -12.50 3.03
CA ALA A 125 -11.34 -12.97 3.12
C ALA A 125 -11.48 -14.06 4.19
N LEU A 126 -10.58 -15.06 4.18
CA LEU A 126 -10.54 -16.14 5.17
C LEU A 126 -10.36 -15.60 6.59
N LEU A 127 -9.34 -14.76 6.82
CA LEU A 127 -9.07 -14.22 8.15
C LEU A 127 -10.19 -13.28 8.63
N THR A 128 -10.83 -12.55 7.71
CA THR A 128 -11.98 -11.70 8.05
C THR A 128 -13.18 -12.55 8.45
N ALA A 129 -13.44 -13.66 7.76
CA ALA A 129 -14.52 -14.60 8.11
C ALA A 129 -14.27 -15.24 9.49
N LEU A 130 -13.02 -15.64 9.78
CA LEU A 130 -12.64 -16.26 11.05
C LEU A 130 -12.69 -15.27 12.23
N PHE A 131 -12.07 -14.12 12.09
CA PHE A 131 -11.91 -13.18 13.21
C PHE A 131 -13.03 -12.15 13.31
N ARG A 132 -13.83 -11.97 12.24
CA ARG A 132 -14.85 -10.92 12.11
C ARG A 132 -14.29 -9.51 12.39
N ARG A 133 -12.99 -9.31 12.17
CA ARG A 133 -12.23 -8.09 12.45
C ARG A 133 -11.31 -7.76 11.25
N PRO A 134 -11.77 -6.93 10.28
CA PRO A 134 -11.02 -6.70 9.03
C PRO A 134 -9.62 -6.10 9.25
N TYR A 135 -9.43 -5.27 10.26
CA TYR A 135 -8.10 -4.71 10.55
C TYR A 135 -7.10 -5.76 11.05
N ARG A 136 -7.58 -6.74 11.85
CA ARG A 136 -6.74 -7.89 12.26
C ARG A 136 -6.43 -8.81 11.09
N ALA A 137 -7.39 -8.99 10.18
CA ALA A 137 -7.18 -9.77 8.96
C ALA A 137 -6.09 -9.14 8.09
N VAL A 138 -6.14 -7.82 7.85
CA VAL A 138 -5.08 -7.12 7.12
C VAL A 138 -3.72 -7.28 7.79
N PHE A 139 -3.66 -7.14 9.11
CA PHE A 139 -2.41 -7.34 9.87
C PHE A 139 -1.86 -8.77 9.66
N GLY A 140 -2.73 -9.79 9.74
CA GLY A 140 -2.37 -11.18 9.48
C GLY A 140 -1.85 -11.41 8.06
N VAL A 141 -2.52 -10.84 7.05
CA VAL A 141 -2.04 -10.87 5.65
C VAL A 141 -0.67 -10.21 5.51
N ALA A 142 -0.48 -9.04 6.14
CA ALA A 142 0.79 -8.32 6.08
C ALA A 142 1.95 -9.14 6.69
N LEU A 143 1.70 -9.86 7.79
CA LEU A 143 2.68 -10.77 8.39
C LEU A 143 2.95 -12.03 7.55
N ALA A 144 1.95 -12.51 6.82
CA ALA A 144 2.09 -13.66 5.92
C ALA A 144 2.78 -13.30 4.59
N MET A 145 2.86 -12.02 4.23
CA MET A 145 3.35 -11.56 2.93
C MET A 145 4.77 -12.05 2.59
N PRO A 146 5.76 -12.08 3.53
CA PRO A 146 7.09 -12.61 3.22
C PRO A 146 7.06 -14.06 2.75
N LEU A 147 6.26 -14.90 3.40
CA LEU A 147 6.12 -16.32 3.06
C LEU A 147 5.39 -16.51 1.72
N LEU A 148 4.33 -15.75 1.48
CA LEU A 148 3.60 -15.77 0.21
C LEU A 148 4.51 -15.36 -0.95
N ALA A 149 5.24 -14.27 -0.80
CA ALA A 149 6.16 -13.77 -1.82
C ALA A 149 7.31 -14.75 -2.07
N ALA A 150 7.92 -15.31 -1.02
CA ALA A 150 8.97 -16.31 -1.14
C ALA A 150 8.47 -17.60 -1.82
N ARG A 151 7.25 -18.03 -1.50
CA ARG A 151 6.64 -19.25 -2.06
C ARG A 151 6.40 -19.15 -3.57
N LEU A 152 5.97 -17.98 -4.05
CA LEU A 152 5.68 -17.75 -5.46
C LEU A 152 6.93 -17.37 -6.26
N GLY A 153 7.77 -16.48 -5.74
CA GLY A 153 8.97 -16.00 -6.42
C GLY A 153 10.21 -16.87 -6.25
N LYS A 154 10.20 -17.80 -5.29
CA LYS A 154 11.25 -18.83 -5.05
C LYS A 154 12.67 -18.28 -4.78
N THR A 155 12.80 -17.02 -4.38
CA THR A 155 14.12 -16.40 -4.11
C THR A 155 14.11 -15.62 -2.80
N ALA A 156 15.29 -15.41 -2.22
CA ALA A 156 15.47 -14.55 -1.04
C ALA A 156 15.04 -13.11 -1.30
N ALA A 157 15.19 -12.61 -2.53
CA ALA A 157 14.72 -11.28 -2.91
C ALA A 157 13.20 -11.13 -2.72
N HIS A 158 12.42 -12.16 -3.05
CA HIS A 158 10.97 -12.15 -2.84
C HIS A 158 10.58 -12.22 -1.36
N LEU A 159 11.35 -12.93 -0.52
CA LEU A 159 11.16 -12.91 0.93
C LEU A 159 11.35 -11.48 1.48
N LEU A 160 12.45 -10.83 1.09
CA LEU A 160 12.75 -9.46 1.51
C LEU A 160 11.73 -8.45 0.96
N PHE A 161 11.27 -8.65 -0.27
CA PHE A 161 10.18 -7.89 -0.85
C PHE A 161 8.90 -8.01 -0.02
N GLY A 162 8.50 -9.21 0.32
CA GLY A 162 7.32 -9.46 1.15
C GLY A 162 7.44 -8.81 2.54
N LEU A 163 8.63 -8.84 3.17
CA LEU A 163 8.91 -8.09 4.40
C LEU A 163 8.76 -6.58 4.16
N GLY A 164 9.37 -6.07 3.10
CA GLY A 164 9.34 -4.65 2.76
C GLY A 164 7.92 -4.12 2.51
N VAL A 165 7.04 -4.92 1.92
CA VAL A 165 5.61 -4.57 1.69
C VAL A 165 4.79 -4.78 2.97
N GLY A 166 4.99 -5.87 3.68
CA GLY A 166 4.18 -6.24 4.84
C GLY A 166 4.41 -5.36 6.07
N LEU A 167 5.66 -5.04 6.40
CA LEU A 167 6.00 -4.29 7.61
C LEU A 167 5.29 -2.93 7.73
N PRO A 168 5.32 -2.02 6.72
CA PRO A 168 4.65 -0.73 6.84
C PRO A 168 3.12 -0.89 6.91
N VAL A 169 2.54 -1.86 6.20
CA VAL A 169 1.10 -2.16 6.27
C VAL A 169 0.74 -2.64 7.67
N ALA A 170 1.47 -3.61 8.23
CA ALA A 170 1.25 -4.09 9.59
C ALA A 170 1.35 -2.97 10.62
N PHE A 171 2.42 -2.16 10.56
CA PHE A 171 2.64 -1.05 11.47
C PHE A 171 1.49 -0.03 11.44
N ARG A 172 1.01 0.33 10.25
CA ARG A 172 -0.08 1.31 10.08
C ARG A 172 -1.44 0.77 10.54
N HIS A 173 -1.61 -0.55 10.69
CA HIS A 173 -2.84 -1.17 11.18
C HIS A 173 -2.85 -1.44 12.68
N LEU A 174 -1.70 -1.37 13.37
CA LEU A 174 -1.64 -1.55 14.83
C LEU A 174 -2.55 -0.61 15.60
N LYS A 175 -2.69 0.64 15.14
CA LYS A 175 -3.57 1.65 15.77
C LYS A 175 -5.05 1.29 15.73
N ASP A 176 -5.45 0.42 14.80
CA ASP A 176 -6.84 0.02 14.59
C ASP A 176 -7.12 -1.42 15.07
N TRP A 177 -6.19 -2.01 15.82
CA TRP A 177 -6.26 -3.41 16.28
C TRP A 177 -7.58 -3.78 16.97
N ASN A 178 -8.17 -2.85 17.70
CA ASN A 178 -9.40 -3.03 18.46
C ASN A 178 -10.67 -2.56 17.73
N ARG A 179 -10.54 -2.16 16.46
CA ARG A 179 -11.67 -1.73 15.62
C ARG A 179 -12.26 -2.83 14.80
#